data_f43fc998b2783fd2d848f94bb40bbb27
#
_entry.id   f43fc998b2783fd2d848f94bb40bbb27
#
_cell.length_a   1.000
_cell.length_b   1.000
_cell.length_c   1.000
_cell.angle_alpha   90.00
_cell.angle_beta   90.00
_cell.angle_gamma   90.00
#
_symmetry.space_group_name_H-M   'P 1'
#
loop_
_entity.id
_entity.type
_entity.pdbx_description
1 polymer ?
#
loop_
_entity_poly.entity_id
_entity_poly.type
_entity_poly.pdbx_seq_one_letter_code
_entity_poly.pdbx_strand_id
1 'polypeptide(L)'
;MVQENQTDPKIEQIDHIRDAVRQLCQKYGEDYWLEMDRNHGYPTEFVKELTDAGFLGVLIPEQYGGSGLGVLEAAAVMEEVCRSGAHAGVCHAQMYVMGSVLRHGSEAQKSAYLPRIASGELRLQSFGV
;
A
#
# COMPACT_ATOMS: atom_id res chain seq x y z
N MET A 1 9.82 2.60 41.73
CA MET A 1 10.41 2.77 40.41
C MET A 1 9.34 2.36 39.40
N VAL A 2 8.80 3.32 38.65
CA VAL A 2 7.93 3.05 37.53
C VAL A 2 8.85 2.58 36.40
N GLN A 3 8.76 1.31 36.00
CA GLN A 3 9.38 0.83 34.76
C GLN A 3 8.69 1.60 33.63
N GLU A 4 9.42 2.47 32.95
CA GLU A 4 9.02 3.00 31.67
C GLU A 4 8.83 1.80 30.74
N ASN A 5 7.58 1.56 30.36
CA ASN A 5 7.20 0.52 29.43
C ASN A 5 7.74 0.96 28.06
N GLN A 6 8.96 0.59 27.73
CA GLN A 6 9.52 0.84 26.40
C GLN A 6 8.66 0.06 25.42
N THR A 7 7.90 0.80 24.61
CA THR A 7 7.14 0.21 23.50
C THR A 7 8.12 -0.44 22.53
N ASP A 8 7.78 -1.64 22.05
CA ASP A 8 8.58 -2.31 21.04
C ASP A 8 8.74 -1.39 19.81
N PRO A 9 9.96 -1.11 19.33
CA PRO A 9 10.19 -0.25 18.19
C PRO A 9 9.43 -0.66 16.93
N LYS A 10 9.14 -1.95 16.79
CA LYS A 10 8.35 -2.47 15.68
C LYS A 10 6.87 -2.10 15.80
N ILE A 11 6.33 -2.12 17.00
CA ILE A 11 4.94 -1.67 17.26
C ILE A 11 4.83 -0.17 16.97
N GLU A 12 5.79 0.62 17.43
CA GLU A 12 5.84 2.06 17.17
C GLU A 12 5.91 2.37 15.67
N GLN A 13 6.69 1.63 14.90
CA GLN A 13 6.77 1.77 13.45
C GLN A 13 5.42 1.47 12.79
N ILE A 14 4.72 0.41 13.21
CA ILE A 14 3.40 0.06 12.68
C ILE A 14 2.37 1.14 13.01
N ASP A 15 2.41 1.69 14.22
CA ASP A 15 1.50 2.77 14.63
C ASP A 15 1.74 4.04 13.80
N HIS A 16 2.98 4.40 13.52
CA HIS A 16 3.32 5.51 12.62
C HIS A 16 2.77 5.29 11.20
N ILE A 17 2.89 4.08 10.67
CA ILE A 17 2.31 3.72 9.36
C ILE A 17 0.79 3.89 9.39
N ARG A 18 0.12 3.37 10.42
CA ARG A 18 -1.34 3.50 10.59
C ARG A 18 -1.77 4.96 10.61
N ASP A 19 -1.09 5.78 11.40
CA ASP A 19 -1.42 7.21 11.52
C ASP A 19 -1.23 7.94 10.19
N ALA A 20 -0.15 7.68 9.48
CA ALA A 20 0.13 8.32 8.20
C ALA A 20 -0.90 7.91 7.12
N VAL A 21 -1.26 6.63 7.03
CA VAL A 21 -2.31 6.15 6.12
C VAL A 21 -3.66 6.75 6.48
N ARG A 22 -4.01 6.79 7.76
CA ARG A 22 -5.27 7.40 8.25
C ARG A 22 -5.38 8.86 7.86
N GLN A 23 -4.31 9.65 8.07
CA GLN A 23 -4.27 11.06 7.67
C GLN A 23 -4.44 11.24 6.16
N LEU A 24 -3.80 10.39 5.36
CA LEU A 24 -3.96 10.43 3.91
C LEU A 24 -5.41 10.10 3.52
N CYS A 25 -5.99 9.05 4.06
CA CYS A 25 -7.36 8.64 3.76
C CYS A 25 -8.41 9.70 4.15
N GLN A 26 -8.17 10.50 5.19
CA GLN A 26 -9.08 11.58 5.60
C GLN A 26 -9.30 12.64 4.53
N LYS A 27 -8.41 12.78 3.57
CA LYS A 27 -8.57 13.69 2.43
C LYS A 27 -9.65 13.24 1.45
N TYR A 28 -10.01 11.95 1.50
CA TYR A 28 -10.91 11.28 0.58
C TYR A 28 -12.13 10.77 1.34
N GLY A 29 -13.07 11.70 1.59
CA GLY A 29 -14.29 11.43 2.35
C GLY A 29 -15.37 10.72 1.53
N GLU A 30 -16.54 10.57 2.16
CA GLU A 30 -17.69 9.89 1.59
C GLU A 30 -18.09 10.44 0.22
N ASP A 31 -18.10 11.77 0.06
CA ASP A 31 -18.50 12.43 -1.21
C ASP A 31 -17.57 12.03 -2.36
N TYR A 32 -16.26 11.91 -2.11
CA TYR A 32 -15.31 11.46 -3.12
C TYR A 32 -15.64 10.04 -3.60
N TRP A 33 -15.91 9.13 -2.67
CA TRP A 33 -16.21 7.74 -3.01
C TRP A 33 -17.56 7.58 -3.69
N LEU A 34 -18.57 8.34 -3.27
CA LEU A 34 -19.88 8.37 -3.93
C LEU A 34 -19.79 8.90 -5.36
N GLU A 35 -18.94 9.89 -5.59
CA GLU A 35 -18.72 10.42 -6.95
C GLU A 35 -17.99 9.39 -7.84
N MET A 36 -16.98 8.70 -7.29
CA MET A 36 -16.30 7.61 -8.01
C MET A 36 -17.29 6.51 -8.40
N ASP A 37 -18.18 6.12 -7.50
CA ASP A 37 -19.20 5.10 -7.76
C ASP A 37 -20.19 5.55 -8.84
N ARG A 38 -20.74 6.76 -8.72
CA ARG A 38 -21.69 7.32 -9.69
C ARG A 38 -21.13 7.45 -11.11
N ASN A 39 -19.86 7.79 -11.22
CA ASN A 39 -19.18 8.00 -12.49
C ASN A 39 -18.47 6.76 -13.02
N HIS A 40 -18.56 5.64 -12.32
CA HIS A 40 -17.78 4.42 -12.58
C HIS A 40 -16.28 4.73 -12.75
N GLY A 41 -15.79 5.67 -11.92
CA GLY A 41 -14.44 6.23 -11.99
C GLY A 41 -13.40 5.36 -11.28
N TYR A 42 -12.14 5.53 -11.69
CA TYR A 42 -11.00 5.00 -10.97
C TYR A 42 -10.44 6.08 -10.03
N PRO A 43 -10.15 5.77 -8.75
CA PRO A 43 -9.69 6.77 -7.77
C PRO A 43 -8.21 7.13 -7.97
N THR A 44 -7.89 7.78 -9.09
CA THR A 44 -6.52 8.05 -9.54
C THR A 44 -5.72 8.84 -8.51
N GLU A 45 -6.30 9.91 -7.96
CA GLU A 45 -5.62 10.78 -6.99
C GLU A 45 -5.29 10.02 -5.70
N PHE A 46 -6.27 9.26 -5.18
CA PHE A 46 -6.09 8.45 -3.99
C PHE A 46 -4.98 7.41 -4.15
N VAL A 47 -5.01 6.65 -5.25
CA VAL A 47 -4.00 5.63 -5.54
C VAL A 47 -2.63 6.27 -5.78
N LYS A 48 -2.60 7.43 -6.43
CA LYS A 48 -1.36 8.18 -6.64
C LYS A 48 -0.74 8.64 -5.33
N GLU A 49 -1.52 9.22 -4.42
CA GLU A 49 -1.00 9.66 -3.12
C GLU A 49 -0.48 8.50 -2.28
N LEU A 50 -1.18 7.36 -2.24
CA LEU A 50 -0.69 6.15 -1.57
C LEU A 50 0.61 5.62 -2.18
N THR A 51 0.73 5.70 -3.51
CA THR A 51 1.94 5.27 -4.23
C THR A 51 3.11 6.20 -3.92
N ASP A 52 2.91 7.51 -4.03
CA ASP A 52 3.94 8.52 -3.81
C ASP A 52 4.44 8.50 -2.35
N ALA A 53 3.56 8.18 -1.41
CA ALA A 53 3.91 7.97 -0.01
C ALA A 53 4.61 6.62 0.27
N GLY A 54 4.74 5.73 -0.72
CA GLY A 54 5.41 4.45 -0.60
C GLY A 54 4.56 3.32 -0.02
N PHE A 55 3.29 3.57 0.32
CA PHE A 55 2.44 2.58 0.99
C PHE A 55 2.10 1.37 0.13
N LEU A 56 1.98 1.54 -1.18
CA LEU A 56 1.71 0.41 -2.08
C LEU A 56 2.97 -0.38 -2.46
N GLY A 57 4.15 0.14 -2.14
CA GLY A 57 5.45 -0.52 -2.37
C GLY A 57 6.13 -1.01 -1.08
N VAL A 58 5.42 -1.11 0.04
CA VAL A 58 6.02 -1.47 1.35
C VAL A 58 6.75 -2.81 1.33
N LEU A 59 6.24 -3.79 0.59
CA LEU A 59 6.81 -5.13 0.47
C LEU A 59 7.96 -5.22 -0.55
N ILE A 60 8.12 -4.22 -1.41
CA ILE A 60 9.15 -4.23 -2.45
C ILE A 60 10.48 -3.89 -1.78
N PRO A 61 11.55 -4.70 -2.02
CA PRO A 61 12.88 -4.40 -1.51
C PRO A 61 13.39 -3.02 -1.95
N GLU A 62 14.20 -2.41 -1.10
CA GLU A 62 14.79 -1.07 -1.37
C GLU A 62 15.55 -1.02 -2.68
N GLN A 63 16.24 -2.09 -3.05
CA GLN A 63 16.97 -2.18 -4.33
C GLN A 63 16.07 -2.02 -5.57
N TYR A 64 14.77 -2.22 -5.42
CA TYR A 64 13.76 -2.04 -6.48
C TYR A 64 12.86 -0.81 -6.24
N GLY A 65 13.23 0.06 -5.30
CA GLY A 65 12.54 1.31 -5.03
C GLY A 65 11.39 1.22 -4.03
N GLY A 66 11.24 0.12 -3.32
CA GLY A 66 10.27 -0.06 -2.23
C GLY A 66 10.85 0.26 -0.86
N SER A 67 10.10 -0.07 0.19
CA SER A 67 10.51 0.16 1.58
C SER A 67 11.11 -1.08 2.25
N GLY A 68 11.07 -2.24 1.62
CA GLY A 68 11.64 -3.48 2.16
C GLY A 68 11.00 -3.95 3.47
N LEU A 69 9.75 -3.56 3.74
CA LEU A 69 9.04 -3.91 4.95
C LEU A 69 8.30 -5.26 4.82
N GLY A 70 7.68 -5.70 5.90
CA GLY A 70 7.05 -7.01 5.97
C GLY A 70 5.54 -7.00 5.81
N VAL A 71 4.96 -8.19 5.95
CA VAL A 71 3.51 -8.41 5.81
C VAL A 71 2.71 -7.68 6.90
N LEU A 72 3.27 -7.49 8.10
CA LEU A 72 2.60 -6.76 9.17
C LEU A 72 2.37 -5.29 8.80
N GLU A 73 3.37 -4.65 8.22
CA GLU A 73 3.29 -3.28 7.75
C GLU A 73 2.31 -3.16 6.56
N ALA A 74 2.37 -4.09 5.63
CA ALA A 74 1.41 -4.15 4.52
C ALA A 74 -0.03 -4.35 5.00
N ALA A 75 -0.23 -5.22 6.01
CA ALA A 75 -1.54 -5.43 6.63
C ALA A 75 -2.04 -4.17 7.34
N ALA A 76 -1.16 -3.43 8.04
CA ALA A 76 -1.51 -2.18 8.69
C ALA A 76 -1.98 -1.12 7.68
N VAL A 77 -1.31 -1.00 6.54
CA VAL A 77 -1.74 -0.11 5.44
C VAL A 77 -3.15 -0.50 4.97
N MET A 78 -3.36 -1.78 4.65
CA MET A 78 -4.65 -2.25 4.12
C MET A 78 -5.78 -2.12 5.14
N GLU A 79 -5.52 -2.38 6.41
CA GLU A 79 -6.51 -2.23 7.47
C GLU A 79 -6.99 -0.78 7.59
N GLU A 80 -6.09 0.20 7.57
CA GLU A 80 -6.47 1.60 7.66
C GLU A 80 -7.19 2.09 6.39
N VAL A 81 -6.79 1.63 5.21
CA VAL A 81 -7.53 1.90 3.97
C VAL A 81 -8.95 1.37 4.05
N CYS A 82 -9.13 0.11 4.47
CA CYS A 82 -10.46 -0.50 4.65
C CYS A 82 -11.29 0.25 5.70
N ARG A 83 -10.67 0.59 6.83
CA ARG A 83 -11.33 1.30 7.94
C ARG A 83 -11.85 2.67 7.52
N SER A 84 -11.16 3.35 6.60
CA SER A 84 -11.56 4.66 6.11
C SER A 84 -12.80 4.66 5.21
N GLY A 85 -13.28 3.50 4.80
CA GLY A 85 -14.37 3.36 3.83
C GLY A 85 -13.93 3.51 2.36
N ALA A 86 -12.63 3.60 2.11
CA ALA A 86 -12.08 3.66 0.75
C ALA A 86 -12.26 2.35 -0.01
N HIS A 87 -12.25 2.43 -1.34
CA HIS A 87 -12.26 1.24 -2.20
C HIS A 87 -10.91 0.52 -2.15
N ALA A 88 -10.75 -0.36 -1.16
CA ALA A 88 -9.51 -1.06 -0.87
C ALA A 88 -9.06 -2.04 -1.97
N GLY A 89 -9.96 -2.47 -2.85
CA GLY A 89 -9.68 -3.41 -3.92
C GLY A 89 -8.56 -2.95 -4.86
N VAL A 90 -8.49 -1.66 -5.15
CA VAL A 90 -7.44 -1.08 -6.02
C VAL A 90 -6.04 -1.17 -5.40
N CYS A 91 -5.95 -1.13 -4.08
CA CYS A 91 -4.69 -1.26 -3.34
C CYS A 91 -4.34 -2.74 -3.13
N HIS A 92 -5.31 -3.55 -2.74
CA HIS A 92 -5.12 -4.98 -2.48
C HIS A 92 -4.66 -5.73 -3.73
N ALA A 93 -5.28 -5.48 -4.89
CA ALA A 93 -4.88 -6.10 -6.15
C ALA A 93 -3.40 -5.82 -6.47
N GLN A 94 -2.96 -4.58 -6.31
CA GLN A 94 -1.56 -4.20 -6.48
C GLN A 94 -0.63 -4.99 -5.57
N MET A 95 -0.97 -5.11 -4.28
CA MET A 95 -0.12 -5.77 -3.29
C MET A 95 0.00 -7.28 -3.51
N TYR A 96 -1.09 -8.01 -3.74
CA TYR A 96 -0.99 -9.46 -3.88
C TYR A 96 -0.38 -9.91 -5.20
N VAL A 97 -0.68 -9.19 -6.30
CA VAL A 97 -0.07 -9.50 -7.60
C VAL A 97 1.43 -9.20 -7.58
N MET A 98 1.83 -8.07 -7.03
CA MET A 98 3.24 -7.74 -6.80
C MET A 98 3.94 -8.78 -5.91
N GLY A 99 3.27 -9.23 -4.85
CA GLY A 99 3.76 -10.29 -3.98
C GLY A 99 4.06 -11.59 -4.71
N SER A 100 3.28 -11.92 -5.75
CA SER A 100 3.54 -13.09 -6.60
C SER A 100 4.80 -12.91 -7.44
N VAL A 101 5.02 -11.73 -8.02
CA VAL A 101 6.26 -11.40 -8.74
C VAL A 101 7.47 -11.46 -7.79
N LEU A 102 7.32 -10.88 -6.60
CA LEU A 102 8.38 -10.85 -5.59
C LEU A 102 8.78 -12.26 -5.14
N ARG A 103 7.81 -13.16 -4.98
CA ARG A 103 8.03 -14.51 -4.46
C ARG A 103 8.48 -15.51 -5.52
N HIS A 104 7.94 -15.41 -6.73
CA HIS A 104 8.07 -16.42 -7.77
C HIS A 104 8.74 -15.93 -9.05
N GLY A 105 8.92 -14.62 -9.20
CA GLY A 105 9.57 -14.04 -10.37
C GLY A 105 11.06 -14.38 -10.43
N SER A 106 11.57 -14.52 -11.65
CA SER A 106 13.02 -14.55 -11.88
C SER A 106 13.64 -13.20 -11.56
N GLU A 107 14.95 -13.14 -11.35
CA GLU A 107 15.65 -11.87 -11.11
C GLU A 107 15.45 -10.87 -12.27
N ALA A 108 15.40 -11.35 -13.51
CA ALA A 108 15.10 -10.52 -14.67
C ALA A 108 13.68 -9.93 -14.59
N GLN A 109 12.68 -10.71 -14.19
CA GLN A 109 11.31 -10.25 -14.00
C GLN A 109 11.21 -9.26 -12.84
N LYS A 110 11.83 -9.54 -11.70
CA LYS A 110 11.86 -8.62 -10.56
C LYS A 110 12.47 -7.28 -10.94
N SER A 111 13.63 -7.30 -11.59
CA SER A 111 14.31 -6.08 -12.04
C SER A 111 13.52 -5.29 -13.08
N ALA A 112 12.75 -5.97 -13.94
CA ALA A 112 11.93 -5.32 -14.96
C ALA A 112 10.64 -4.72 -14.41
N TYR A 113 9.99 -5.38 -13.46
CA TYR A 113 8.64 -5.02 -13.02
C TYR A 113 8.58 -4.30 -11.67
N LEU A 114 9.36 -4.72 -10.66
CA LEU A 114 9.21 -4.18 -9.32
C LEU A 114 9.49 -2.68 -9.21
N PRO A 115 10.50 -2.10 -9.87
CA PRO A 115 10.70 -0.64 -9.84
C PRO A 115 9.52 0.13 -10.43
N ARG A 116 8.93 -0.37 -11.50
CA ARG A 116 7.78 0.25 -12.17
C ARG A 116 6.50 0.12 -11.36
N ILE A 117 6.36 -0.96 -10.60
CA ILE A 117 5.26 -1.14 -9.65
C ILE A 117 5.42 -0.16 -8.48
N ALA A 118 6.62 -0.05 -7.91
CA ALA A 118 6.90 0.85 -6.80
C ALA A 118 6.66 2.32 -7.16
N SER A 119 7.04 2.75 -8.37
CA SER A 119 6.81 4.11 -8.86
C SER A 119 5.36 4.38 -9.29
N GLY A 120 4.53 3.35 -9.45
CA GLY A 120 3.18 3.47 -9.97
C GLY A 120 3.07 3.59 -11.48
N GLU A 121 4.17 3.46 -12.21
CA GLU A 121 4.14 3.39 -13.68
C GLU A 121 3.38 2.15 -14.17
N LEU A 122 3.58 1.02 -13.47
CA LEU A 122 2.88 -0.23 -13.74
C LEU A 122 1.85 -0.50 -12.64
N ARG A 123 0.57 -0.56 -13.03
CA ARG A 123 -0.54 -0.96 -12.17
C ARG A 123 -0.92 -2.41 -12.46
N LEU A 124 -1.06 -3.19 -11.38
CA LEU A 124 -1.43 -4.59 -11.47
C LEU A 124 -2.83 -4.79 -10.89
N GLN A 125 -3.66 -5.55 -11.60
CA GLN A 125 -5.04 -5.83 -11.20
C GLN A 125 -5.23 -7.29 -10.81
N SER A 126 -4.80 -8.18 -11.68
CA SER A 126 -4.83 -9.63 -11.43
C SER A 126 -3.88 -10.34 -12.38
N PHE A 127 -3.46 -11.54 -12.01
CA PHE A 127 -3.04 -12.52 -13.00
C PHE A 127 -4.28 -13.22 -13.50
N GLY A 128 -4.64 -13.03 -14.78
CA GLY A 128 -5.71 -13.76 -15.41
C GLY A 128 -5.35 -15.25 -15.51
N VAL A 129 -6.28 -16.10 -15.23
CA VAL A 129 -6.22 -17.55 -15.45
C VAL A 129 -7.26 -17.92 -16.48
#